data_9819a21107adae777bf48ac9edabc112
#
_entry.id   9819a21107adae777bf48ac9edabc112
#
_cell.length_a   1.000
_cell.length_b   1.000
_cell.length_c   1.000
_cell.angle_alpha   90.00
_cell.angle_beta   90.00
_cell.angle_gamma   90.00
#
_symmetry.space_group_name_H-M   'P 1'
#
loop_
_entity.id
_entity.type
_entity.pdbx_description
1 polymer ?
#
loop_
_entity_poly.entity_id
_entity_poly.type
_entity_poly.pdbx_seq_one_letter_code
_entity_poly.pdbx_strand_id
1 'polypeptide(L)'
;MIIEELNLIGFGKFYNTKIKLKDGFNVIYGENEAGKTTIHNFINGMFYGFLKPYSRRTIYLEEHAKYEPWNGSRYGGVIKFTHDGKKYRIERDFTKNKEATTVFLEDTGEDITNSIDNGQGGRVLQPGFHFFGFNSVVFSNTLFIRQLGNKTDEALAKEVREKLVNISTSLDDISVEAAVKELDQAIKDIGSMRATSSRYARACAKLDKLKARREEILGLQAEYDSLLAEEEAYKGKLKLELKELKSLEDRLMDTTFLNKKRQYDEAAGLKKEIEK
;
A
#
# COMPACT_ATOMS: atom_id res chain seq x y z
N MET A 1 5.13 39.77 5.98
CA MET A 1 5.03 39.22 7.35
C MET A 1 6.31 39.51 8.12
N ILE A 2 6.20 39.96 9.37
CA ILE A 2 7.32 40.32 10.24
C ILE A 2 7.13 39.64 11.58
N ILE A 3 8.07 38.78 11.99
CA ILE A 3 8.05 38.13 13.31
C ILE A 3 8.60 39.10 14.34
N GLU A 4 7.82 39.39 15.39
CA GLU A 4 8.17 40.38 16.41
C GLU A 4 8.70 39.75 17.70
N GLU A 5 8.12 38.62 18.13
CA GLU A 5 8.48 37.98 19.40
C GLU A 5 8.34 36.46 19.30
N LEU A 6 9.33 35.76 19.83
CA LEU A 6 9.29 34.33 20.09
C LEU A 6 9.32 34.13 21.60
N ASN A 7 8.36 33.37 22.13
CA ASN A 7 8.35 33.00 23.55
C ASN A 7 8.38 31.48 23.66
N LEU A 8 9.56 30.91 23.93
CA LEU A 8 9.81 29.49 24.11
C LEU A 8 9.47 29.13 25.56
N ILE A 9 8.25 28.66 25.84
CA ILE A 9 7.82 28.22 27.17
C ILE A 9 8.63 27.02 27.61
N GLY A 10 8.71 26.02 26.74
CA GLY A 10 9.59 24.87 26.85
C GLY A 10 9.84 24.28 25.46
N PHE A 11 11.07 24.35 24.96
CA PHE A 11 11.42 23.87 23.64
C PHE A 11 12.92 23.53 23.57
N GLY A 12 13.24 22.23 23.51
CA GLY A 12 14.61 21.74 23.61
C GLY A 12 15.28 22.21 24.89
N LYS A 13 16.40 22.93 24.76
CA LYS A 13 17.14 23.50 25.89
C LYS A 13 16.51 24.80 26.47
N PHE A 14 15.62 25.45 25.74
CA PHE A 14 15.04 26.72 26.15
C PHE A 14 13.87 26.54 27.10
N TYR A 15 13.87 27.33 28.15
CA TYR A 15 12.82 27.40 29.14
C TYR A 15 12.49 28.87 29.43
N ASN A 16 11.21 29.21 29.34
CA ASN A 16 10.67 30.57 29.57
C ASN A 16 11.56 31.69 28.95
N THR A 17 11.97 31.44 27.70
CA THR A 17 12.90 32.33 27.00
C THR A 17 12.16 33.19 25.98
N LYS A 18 12.27 34.51 26.11
CA LYS A 18 11.71 35.47 25.16
C LYS A 18 12.79 36.04 24.27
N ILE A 19 12.55 36.05 22.98
CA ILE A 19 13.41 36.65 21.97
C ILE A 19 12.59 37.66 21.19
N LYS A 20 12.99 38.92 21.27
CA LYS A 20 12.39 40.03 20.51
C LYS A 20 13.19 40.25 19.24
N LEU A 21 12.50 40.30 18.12
CA LEU A 21 13.07 40.60 16.82
C LEU A 21 12.66 42.00 16.38
N LYS A 22 13.49 42.64 15.58
CA LYS A 22 13.24 43.96 15.00
C LYS A 22 12.79 43.80 13.55
N ASP A 23 12.16 44.79 13.02
CA ASP A 23 11.91 44.86 11.59
C ASP A 23 13.24 44.85 10.81
N GLY A 24 13.25 44.18 9.66
CA GLY A 24 14.41 44.00 8.79
C GLY A 24 15.31 42.83 9.18
N PHE A 25 16.60 43.01 9.05
CA PHE A 25 17.57 41.92 9.18
C PHE A 25 17.96 41.68 10.64
N ASN A 26 17.76 40.45 11.13
CA ASN A 26 18.13 40.00 12.46
C ASN A 26 19.21 38.91 12.39
N VAL A 27 20.27 39.01 13.20
CA VAL A 27 21.33 38.03 13.30
C VAL A 27 21.28 37.36 14.67
N ILE A 28 21.06 36.05 14.67
CA ILE A 28 21.15 35.20 15.87
C ILE A 28 22.51 34.53 15.88
N TYR A 29 23.41 35.01 16.75
CA TYR A 29 24.79 34.50 16.85
C TYR A 29 24.98 33.70 18.13
N GLY A 30 25.89 32.74 18.12
CA GLY A 30 26.28 31.98 19.29
C GLY A 30 27.16 30.78 18.88
N GLU A 31 27.80 30.17 19.86
CA GLU A 31 28.65 28.99 19.68
C GLU A 31 27.84 27.78 19.19
N ASN A 32 28.53 26.68 18.86
CA ASN A 32 27.88 25.41 18.60
C ASN A 32 27.07 25.00 19.83
N GLU A 33 25.90 24.36 19.60
CA GLU A 33 24.94 23.98 20.65
C GLU A 33 24.30 25.14 21.43
N ALA A 34 24.57 26.41 21.09
CA ALA A 34 23.88 27.56 21.69
C ALA A 34 22.37 27.57 21.49
N GLY A 35 21.84 26.74 20.56
CA GLY A 35 20.40 26.61 20.32
C GLY A 35 19.90 27.36 19.09
N LYS A 36 20.77 27.81 18.19
CA LYS A 36 20.37 28.48 16.94
C LYS A 36 19.40 27.65 16.12
N THR A 37 19.73 26.37 15.90
CA THR A 37 18.85 25.42 15.18
C THR A 37 17.57 25.14 15.95
N THR A 38 17.59 25.19 17.27
CA THR A 38 16.40 25.03 18.12
C THR A 38 15.42 26.17 17.91
N ILE A 39 15.91 27.43 17.92
CA ILE A 39 15.08 28.61 17.62
C ILE A 39 14.49 28.53 16.20
N HIS A 40 15.33 28.15 15.23
CA HIS A 40 14.90 27.98 13.86
C HIS A 40 13.76 26.95 13.75
N ASN A 41 13.91 25.77 14.33
CA ASN A 41 12.86 24.74 14.32
C ASN A 41 11.65 25.10 15.20
N PHE A 42 11.81 25.94 16.22
CA PHE A 42 10.67 26.49 16.96
C PHE A 42 9.73 27.29 16.04
N ILE A 43 10.26 28.16 15.20
CA ILE A 43 9.48 28.93 14.22
C ILE A 43 8.71 27.97 13.29
N ASN A 44 9.38 26.97 12.73
CA ASN A 44 8.72 25.97 11.89
C ASN A 44 7.62 25.21 12.63
N GLY A 45 7.90 24.79 13.88
CA GLY A 45 6.94 24.09 14.71
C GLY A 45 5.70 24.93 15.02
N MET A 46 5.87 26.24 15.28
CA MET A 46 4.75 27.13 15.55
C MET A 46 3.80 27.26 14.36
N PHE A 47 4.31 27.30 13.13
CA PHE A 47 3.49 27.45 11.93
C PHE A 47 2.91 26.13 11.41
N TYR A 48 3.66 25.02 11.48
CA TYR A 48 3.26 23.74 10.83
C TYR A 48 3.13 22.56 11.78
N GLY A 49 3.65 22.68 13.03
CA GLY A 49 3.66 21.58 13.98
C GLY A 49 4.69 20.49 13.65
N PHE A 50 4.64 19.41 14.43
CA PHE A 50 5.52 18.25 14.30
C PHE A 50 4.76 16.95 14.08
N LEU A 51 3.55 17.03 13.54
CA LEU A 51 2.79 15.87 13.10
C LEU A 51 2.87 15.72 11.57
N LYS A 52 2.91 14.48 11.12
CA LYS A 52 2.87 14.19 9.68
C LYS A 52 1.51 14.65 9.13
N PRO A 53 1.49 15.65 8.24
CA PRO A 53 0.24 16.12 7.65
C PRO A 53 -0.40 15.02 6.82
N TYR A 54 -1.71 15.06 6.66
CA TYR A 54 -2.51 14.16 5.81
C TYR A 54 -2.45 12.66 6.17
N SER A 55 -1.92 12.31 7.36
CA SER A 55 -1.94 10.94 7.84
C SER A 55 -3.26 10.60 8.54
N ARG A 56 -3.84 9.43 8.25
CA ARG A 56 -5.01 8.92 9.00
C ARG A 56 -4.69 8.58 10.46
N ARG A 57 -3.41 8.34 10.77
CA ARG A 57 -2.90 8.07 12.12
C ARG A 57 -2.10 9.26 12.61
N THR A 58 -2.09 9.50 13.91
CA THR A 58 -1.21 10.47 14.55
C THR A 58 0.22 9.94 14.47
N ILE A 59 1.03 10.52 13.59
CA ILE A 59 2.44 10.17 13.42
C ILE A 59 3.25 11.41 13.72
N TYR A 60 4.08 11.35 14.77
CA TYR A 60 5.00 12.40 15.13
C TYR A 60 6.24 12.37 14.23
N LEU A 61 6.72 13.55 13.83
CA LEU A 61 8.00 13.70 13.15
C LEU A 61 9.14 13.51 14.16
N GLU A 62 10.32 13.19 13.68
CA GLU A 62 11.52 13.02 14.54
C GLU A 62 11.86 14.29 15.33
N GLU A 63 11.59 15.45 14.74
CA GLU A 63 11.77 16.75 15.37
C GLU A 63 10.94 16.91 16.66
N HIS A 64 9.78 16.26 16.76
CA HIS A 64 8.97 16.31 17.99
C HIS A 64 9.76 15.78 19.19
N ALA A 65 10.34 14.59 19.10
CA ALA A 65 11.14 14.00 20.19
C ALA A 65 12.47 14.77 20.40
N LYS A 66 13.07 15.26 19.32
CA LYS A 66 14.33 15.98 19.37
C LYS A 66 14.26 17.31 20.13
N TYR A 67 13.12 17.99 20.04
CA TYR A 67 12.93 19.30 20.68
C TYR A 67 12.02 19.25 21.90
N GLU A 68 11.70 18.09 22.43
CA GLU A 68 11.04 17.95 23.71
C GLU A 68 11.87 18.65 24.82
N PRO A 69 11.24 19.41 25.75
CA PRO A 69 11.97 20.18 26.76
C PRO A 69 12.83 19.30 27.67
N TRP A 70 14.10 19.61 27.79
CA TRP A 70 15.06 18.83 28.58
C TRP A 70 14.76 18.83 30.09
N ASN A 71 14.04 19.85 30.57
CA ASN A 71 13.69 20.02 31.98
C ASN A 71 12.27 19.54 32.33
N GLY A 72 11.56 18.88 31.39
CA GLY A 72 10.21 18.39 31.60
C GLY A 72 9.13 19.48 31.72
N SER A 73 9.44 20.75 31.34
CA SER A 73 8.45 21.82 31.29
C SER A 73 7.39 21.61 30.22
N ARG A 74 6.34 22.42 30.25
CA ARG A 74 5.29 22.42 29.20
C ARG A 74 5.93 22.59 27.82
N TYR A 75 5.72 21.62 26.92
CA TYR A 75 6.27 21.61 25.59
C TYR A 75 5.45 22.53 24.67
N GLY A 76 5.91 23.74 24.43
CA GLY A 76 5.17 24.69 23.62
C GLY A 76 5.75 26.11 23.68
N GLY A 77 5.00 27.03 23.10
CA GLY A 77 5.38 28.43 23.09
C GLY A 77 4.38 29.32 22.39
N VAL A 78 4.82 30.56 22.21
CA VAL A 78 4.03 31.62 21.57
C VAL A 78 4.90 32.34 20.53
N ILE A 79 4.33 32.62 19.37
CA ILE A 79 4.92 33.49 18.35
C ILE A 79 4.00 34.68 18.08
N LYS A 80 4.56 35.90 18.07
CA LYS A 80 3.86 37.11 17.66
C LYS A 80 4.45 37.65 16.38
N PHE A 81 3.58 38.06 15.47
CA PHE A 81 3.99 38.55 14.15
C PHE A 81 2.95 39.49 13.55
N THR A 82 3.41 40.36 12.65
CA THR A 82 2.55 41.21 11.83
C THR A 82 2.44 40.64 10.42
N HIS A 83 1.22 40.50 9.91
CA HIS A 83 0.90 40.13 8.55
C HIS A 83 -0.20 41.03 7.99
N ASP A 84 0.01 41.58 6.80
CA ASP A 84 -0.92 42.53 6.15
C ASP A 84 -1.43 43.64 7.06
N GLY A 85 -0.50 44.22 7.84
CA GLY A 85 -0.80 45.36 8.76
C GLY A 85 -1.53 44.97 10.03
N LYS A 86 -1.87 43.69 10.26
CA LYS A 86 -2.53 43.21 11.48
C LYS A 86 -1.56 42.36 12.30
N LYS A 87 -1.70 42.46 13.64
CA LYS A 87 -0.88 41.68 14.57
C LYS A 87 -1.57 40.39 14.97
N TYR A 88 -0.83 39.28 14.90
CA TYR A 88 -1.30 37.97 15.24
C TYR A 88 -0.44 37.32 16.31
N ARG A 89 -1.06 36.44 17.08
CA ARG A 89 -0.41 35.59 18.06
C ARG A 89 -0.81 34.15 17.86
N ILE A 90 0.16 33.26 17.69
CA ILE A 90 -0.07 31.81 17.71
C ILE A 90 0.44 31.28 19.04
N GLU A 91 -0.40 30.54 19.74
CA GLU A 91 -0.05 29.77 20.93
C GLU A 91 -0.13 28.30 20.56
N ARG A 92 0.93 27.53 20.85
CA ARG A 92 0.98 26.12 20.51
C ARG A 92 1.53 25.28 21.64
N ASP A 93 0.81 24.18 21.93
CA ASP A 93 1.24 23.11 22.82
C ASP A 93 1.59 21.90 21.96
N PHE A 94 2.82 21.38 22.08
CA PHE A 94 3.31 20.21 21.36
C PHE A 94 3.23 18.94 22.19
N THR A 95 2.67 18.98 23.41
CA THR A 95 2.62 17.83 24.31
C THR A 95 1.90 16.68 23.64
N LYS A 96 2.56 15.52 23.59
CA LYS A 96 2.05 14.32 22.93
C LYS A 96 0.63 13.98 23.39
N ASN A 97 -0.26 13.75 22.43
CA ASN A 97 -1.70 13.46 22.62
C ASN A 97 -2.52 14.60 23.24
N LYS A 98 -1.93 15.78 23.48
CA LYS A 98 -2.61 16.99 23.98
C LYS A 98 -2.27 18.22 23.15
N GLU A 99 -1.86 18.00 21.90
CA GLU A 99 -1.51 19.13 21.03
C GLU A 99 -2.68 20.07 20.84
N ALA A 100 -2.40 21.33 21.02
CA ALA A 100 -3.36 22.41 20.83
C ALA A 100 -2.68 23.58 20.11
N THR A 101 -3.43 24.23 19.23
CA THR A 101 -2.97 25.44 18.54
C THR A 101 -4.12 26.43 18.55
N THR A 102 -3.85 27.64 19.02
CA THR A 102 -4.81 28.73 19.03
C THR A 102 -4.19 29.93 18.36
N VAL A 103 -4.96 30.60 17.53
CA VAL A 103 -4.53 31.80 16.80
C VAL A 103 -5.41 32.97 17.21
N PHE A 104 -4.78 34.04 17.64
CA PHE A 104 -5.45 35.27 18.08
C PHE A 104 -5.10 36.43 17.17
N LEU A 105 -6.05 37.34 17.00
CA LEU A 105 -5.78 38.70 16.56
C LEU A 105 -5.31 39.48 17.78
N GLU A 106 -4.03 39.89 17.82
CA GLU A 106 -3.41 40.43 19.06
C GLU A 106 -4.05 41.73 19.50
N ASP A 107 -4.49 42.59 18.58
CA ASP A 107 -5.04 43.91 18.89
C ASP A 107 -6.41 43.83 19.59
N THR A 108 -7.22 42.82 19.26
CA THR A 108 -8.57 42.65 19.84
C THR A 108 -8.63 41.51 20.86
N GLY A 109 -7.64 40.62 20.87
CA GLY A 109 -7.66 39.41 21.66
C GLY A 109 -8.65 38.36 21.14
N GLU A 110 -9.23 38.55 19.96
CA GLU A 110 -10.19 37.65 19.34
C GLU A 110 -9.52 36.31 18.92
N ASP A 111 -10.15 35.20 19.28
CA ASP A 111 -9.75 33.87 18.83
C ASP A 111 -10.26 33.60 17.40
N ILE A 112 -9.37 33.59 16.45
CA ILE A 112 -9.64 33.34 15.03
C ILE A 112 -9.28 31.94 14.57
N THR A 113 -9.03 31.03 15.50
CA THR A 113 -8.55 29.64 15.20
C THR A 113 -9.45 28.93 14.19
N ASN A 114 -10.78 29.08 14.33
CA ASN A 114 -11.75 28.47 13.44
C ASN A 114 -11.79 29.08 12.02
N SER A 115 -11.24 30.30 11.86
CA SER A 115 -11.19 31.01 10.58
C SER A 115 -9.88 30.74 9.81
N ILE A 116 -8.95 30.01 10.43
CA ILE A 116 -7.67 29.68 9.81
C ILE A 116 -7.89 28.62 8.74
N ASP A 117 -7.54 28.94 7.51
CA ASP A 117 -7.49 27.96 6.42
C ASP A 117 -6.35 26.97 6.67
N ASN A 118 -6.70 25.72 6.83
CA ASN A 118 -5.78 24.63 7.07
C ASN A 118 -5.43 23.84 5.79
N GLY A 119 -5.87 24.34 4.64
CA GLY A 119 -5.74 23.63 3.38
C GLY A 119 -6.58 22.34 3.34
N GLN A 120 -6.06 21.29 2.73
CA GLN A 120 -6.79 20.02 2.54
C GLN A 120 -6.97 19.22 3.85
N GLY A 121 -7.60 19.81 4.88
CA GLY A 121 -8.23 19.08 5.98
C GLY A 121 -7.33 18.15 6.81
N GLY A 122 -6.16 18.64 7.24
CA GLY A 122 -5.33 17.92 8.21
C GLY A 122 -5.94 17.96 9.62
N ARG A 123 -5.71 16.92 10.43
CA ARG A 123 -6.11 16.88 11.86
C ARG A 123 -5.40 17.91 12.72
N VAL A 124 -4.32 18.49 12.22
CA VAL A 124 -3.47 19.44 12.91
C VAL A 124 -3.60 20.78 12.25
N LEU A 125 -3.90 21.79 13.04
CA LEU A 125 -3.94 23.15 12.55
C LEU A 125 -2.53 23.58 12.09
N GLN A 126 -2.44 24.06 10.86
CA GLN A 126 -1.21 24.56 10.25
C GLN A 126 -1.37 26.04 9.87
N PRO A 127 -1.25 26.97 10.81
CA PRO A 127 -1.41 28.41 10.53
C PRO A 127 -0.51 28.89 9.40
N GLY A 128 0.66 28.25 9.23
CA GLY A 128 1.57 28.55 8.13
C GLY A 128 0.93 28.42 6.75
N PHE A 129 -0.01 27.48 6.56
CA PHE A 129 -0.72 27.38 5.28
C PHE A 129 -1.57 28.62 5.03
N HIS A 130 -2.31 29.08 6.04
CA HIS A 130 -3.14 30.28 5.94
C HIS A 130 -2.33 31.55 5.63
N PHE A 131 -1.23 31.76 6.36
CA PHE A 131 -0.46 33.01 6.27
C PHE A 131 0.54 33.05 5.10
N PHE A 132 1.04 31.91 4.65
CA PHE A 132 2.01 31.83 3.55
C PHE A 132 1.41 31.33 2.24
N GLY A 133 0.23 30.70 2.25
CA GLY A 133 -0.41 30.13 1.07
C GLY A 133 0.20 28.83 0.56
N PHE A 134 1.10 28.19 1.34
CA PHE A 134 1.75 26.93 0.95
C PHE A 134 2.02 26.04 2.17
N ASN A 135 2.23 24.77 1.91
CA ASN A 135 2.42 23.75 2.94
C ASN A 135 3.85 23.75 3.53
N SER A 136 4.06 22.92 4.56
CA SER A 136 5.35 22.79 5.27
C SER A 136 6.51 22.37 4.37
N VAL A 137 6.25 21.60 3.30
CA VAL A 137 7.30 21.14 2.37
C VAL A 137 7.84 22.32 1.57
N VAL A 138 6.95 23.14 0.99
CA VAL A 138 7.36 24.34 0.25
C VAL A 138 8.04 25.33 1.19
N PHE A 139 7.48 25.56 2.38
CA PHE A 139 8.07 26.44 3.40
C PHE A 139 9.51 26.01 3.75
N SER A 140 9.71 24.74 4.06
CA SER A 140 11.02 24.19 4.46
C SER A 140 12.09 24.23 3.36
N ASN A 141 11.67 24.32 2.09
CA ASN A 141 12.58 24.34 0.95
C ASN A 141 12.76 25.74 0.33
N THR A 142 11.96 26.72 0.74
CA THR A 142 12.01 28.08 0.19
C THR A 142 12.35 29.14 1.22
N LEU A 143 11.54 29.30 2.26
CA LEU A 143 11.69 30.33 3.29
C LEU A 143 12.48 29.84 4.50
N PHE A 144 12.43 28.56 4.80
CA PHE A 144 13.04 27.94 5.97
C PHE A 144 14.29 27.15 5.59
N ILE A 145 15.36 27.86 5.17
CA ILE A 145 16.59 27.25 4.68
C ILE A 145 17.38 26.66 5.85
N ARG A 146 17.51 25.33 5.86
CA ARG A 146 18.27 24.58 6.87
C ARG A 146 19.78 24.54 6.52
N GLN A 147 20.61 24.35 7.53
CA GLN A 147 22.02 24.02 7.33
C GLN A 147 22.13 22.73 6.49
N LEU A 148 22.85 22.75 5.37
CA LEU A 148 22.95 21.67 4.37
C LEU A 148 21.64 21.36 3.59
N GLY A 149 20.65 22.25 3.62
CA GLY A 149 19.35 22.05 3.00
C GLY A 149 19.28 22.25 1.47
N ASN A 150 20.41 22.32 0.76
CA ASN A 150 20.44 22.56 -0.69
C ASN A 150 20.13 21.34 -1.58
N LYS A 151 19.67 20.23 -0.99
CA LYS A 151 19.18 19.10 -1.79
C LYS A 151 17.71 19.34 -2.12
N THR A 152 17.42 19.49 -3.40
CA THR A 152 16.03 19.48 -3.90
C THR A 152 15.39 18.16 -3.50
N ASP A 153 14.46 18.22 -2.56
CA ASP A 153 13.74 17.05 -2.08
C ASP A 153 12.75 16.60 -3.17
N GLU A 154 12.63 15.29 -3.40
CA GLU A 154 11.62 14.72 -4.32
C GLU A 154 10.20 15.20 -3.95
N ALA A 155 9.95 15.43 -2.67
CA ALA A 155 8.69 15.97 -2.16
C ALA A 155 8.43 17.39 -2.69
N LEU A 156 9.45 18.26 -2.77
CA LEU A 156 9.32 19.59 -3.37
C LEU A 156 9.07 19.50 -4.89
N ALA A 157 9.81 18.63 -5.59
CA ALA A 157 9.62 18.43 -7.02
C ALA A 157 8.20 17.96 -7.36
N LYS A 158 7.64 17.08 -6.52
CA LYS A 158 6.26 16.60 -6.62
C LYS A 158 5.26 17.74 -6.40
N GLU A 159 5.42 18.51 -5.33
CA GLU A 159 4.53 19.63 -4.97
C GLU A 159 4.53 20.74 -6.04
N VAL A 160 5.72 21.10 -6.54
CA VAL A 160 5.85 22.08 -7.63
C VAL A 160 5.18 21.56 -8.90
N ARG A 161 5.34 20.27 -9.22
CA ARG A 161 4.68 19.65 -10.37
C ARG A 161 3.15 19.67 -10.22
N GLU A 162 2.63 19.32 -9.04
CA GLU A 162 1.20 19.36 -8.75
C GLU A 162 0.63 20.78 -8.88
N LYS A 163 1.34 21.81 -8.36
CA LYS A 163 0.94 23.20 -8.52
C LYS A 163 1.00 23.69 -9.98
N LEU A 164 2.02 23.31 -10.72
CA LEU A 164 2.13 23.65 -12.15
C LEU A 164 1.01 23.00 -12.99
N VAL A 165 0.69 21.75 -12.69
CA VAL A 165 -0.45 21.05 -13.32
C VAL A 165 -1.75 21.77 -13.01
N ASN A 166 -1.99 22.16 -11.75
CA ASN A 166 -3.18 22.89 -11.34
C ASN A 166 -3.30 24.28 -11.99
N ILE A 167 -2.19 24.99 -12.20
CA ILE A 167 -2.17 26.27 -12.93
C ILE A 167 -2.47 26.07 -14.42
N SER A 168 -1.92 25.02 -15.04
CA SER A 168 -2.16 24.74 -16.47
C SER A 168 -3.59 24.25 -16.74
N THR A 169 -4.21 23.59 -15.77
CA THR A 169 -5.60 23.08 -15.87
C THR A 169 -6.66 24.13 -15.51
N SER A 170 -6.28 25.25 -14.88
CA SER A 170 -7.23 26.35 -14.64
C SER A 170 -7.65 27.09 -15.92
N LEU A 171 -7.06 26.77 -17.06
CA LEU A 171 -7.43 27.30 -18.39
C LEU A 171 -8.46 26.40 -19.13
N ASP A 172 -8.61 25.15 -18.70
CA ASP A 172 -9.66 24.24 -19.19
C ASP A 172 -10.48 23.80 -17.96
N ASP A 173 -11.79 23.83 -18.04
CA ASP A 173 -12.78 23.51 -16.98
C ASP A 173 -12.68 22.10 -16.36
N ILE A 174 -11.54 21.42 -16.47
CA ILE A 174 -11.28 20.09 -15.92
C ILE A 174 -10.56 20.23 -14.59
N SER A 175 -11.30 20.15 -13.51
CA SER A 175 -10.75 20.10 -12.17
C SER A 175 -9.98 18.79 -11.94
N VAL A 176 -8.64 18.87 -11.80
CA VAL A 176 -7.79 17.72 -11.41
C VAL A 176 -8.28 17.11 -10.08
N GLU A 177 -8.80 17.95 -9.20
CA GLU A 177 -9.38 17.52 -7.91
C GLU A 177 -10.62 16.65 -8.10
N ALA A 178 -11.48 16.97 -9.08
CA ALA A 178 -12.63 16.15 -9.45
C ALA A 178 -12.18 14.80 -10.03
N ALA A 179 -11.17 14.79 -10.90
CA ALA A 179 -10.64 13.57 -11.49
C ALA A 179 -9.98 12.65 -10.40
N VAL A 180 -9.21 13.22 -9.47
CA VAL A 180 -8.64 12.49 -8.34
C VAL A 180 -9.75 11.91 -7.45
N LYS A 181 -10.81 12.66 -7.18
CA LYS A 181 -11.95 12.21 -6.39
C LYS A 181 -12.73 11.07 -7.07
N GLU A 182 -12.89 11.12 -8.39
CA GLU A 182 -13.47 10.01 -9.16
C GLU A 182 -12.58 8.76 -9.13
N LEU A 183 -11.27 8.92 -9.28
CA LEU A 183 -10.32 7.81 -9.16
C LEU A 183 -10.34 7.19 -7.76
N ASP A 184 -10.36 8.00 -6.71
CA ASP A 184 -10.49 7.53 -5.34
C ASP A 184 -11.80 6.77 -5.10
N GLN A 185 -12.89 7.23 -5.71
CA GLN A 185 -14.17 6.52 -5.65
C GLN A 185 -14.11 5.20 -6.40
N ALA A 186 -13.53 5.17 -7.60
CA ALA A 186 -13.34 3.95 -8.38
C ALA A 186 -12.46 2.92 -7.63
N ILE A 187 -11.39 3.38 -6.95
CA ILE A 187 -10.54 2.53 -6.10
C ILE A 187 -11.34 1.94 -4.93
N LYS A 188 -12.21 2.74 -4.29
CA LYS A 188 -13.09 2.27 -3.22
C LYS A 188 -14.10 1.22 -3.71
N ASP A 189 -14.66 1.42 -4.92
CA ASP A 189 -15.63 0.51 -5.52
C ASP A 189 -15.01 -0.83 -5.91
N ILE A 190 -13.76 -0.84 -6.38
CA ILE A 190 -12.98 -2.05 -6.61
C ILE A 190 -12.68 -2.73 -5.27
N GLY A 191 -12.25 -1.94 -4.28
CA GLY A 191 -11.92 -2.39 -2.94
C GLY A 191 -10.57 -3.12 -2.85
N SER A 192 -10.33 -3.76 -1.72
CA SER A 192 -9.08 -4.45 -1.43
C SER A 192 -9.30 -5.92 -1.06
N MET A 193 -8.23 -6.71 -1.12
CA MET A 193 -8.24 -8.13 -0.73
C MET A 193 -8.64 -8.34 0.75
N ARG A 194 -8.41 -7.34 1.62
CA ARG A 194 -8.77 -7.39 3.05
C ARG A 194 -10.27 -7.29 3.31
N ALA A 195 -11.01 -6.67 2.40
CA ALA A 195 -12.45 -6.53 2.48
C ALA A 195 -13.13 -7.69 1.72
N THR A 196 -13.48 -8.76 2.42
CA THR A 196 -14.05 -10.00 1.84
C THR A 196 -15.26 -9.78 0.94
N SER A 197 -16.02 -8.70 1.17
CA SER A 197 -17.19 -8.31 0.36
C SER A 197 -16.83 -7.47 -0.88
N SER A 198 -15.57 -7.04 -1.05
CA SER A 198 -15.15 -6.22 -2.18
C SER A 198 -15.21 -6.98 -3.51
N ARG A 199 -15.39 -6.24 -4.63
CA ARG A 199 -15.37 -6.84 -5.98
C ARG A 199 -14.07 -7.55 -6.26
N TYR A 200 -12.94 -6.96 -5.83
CA TYR A 200 -11.61 -7.52 -5.99
C TYR A 200 -11.45 -8.84 -5.22
N ALA A 201 -11.81 -8.87 -3.92
CA ALA A 201 -11.69 -10.07 -3.09
C ALA A 201 -12.56 -11.22 -3.62
N ARG A 202 -13.80 -10.92 -4.09
CA ARG A 202 -14.68 -11.92 -4.72
C ARG A 202 -14.11 -12.46 -6.01
N ALA A 203 -13.50 -11.61 -6.85
CA ALA A 203 -12.85 -12.04 -8.07
C ALA A 203 -11.63 -12.95 -7.79
N CYS A 204 -10.80 -12.60 -6.81
CA CYS A 204 -9.67 -13.43 -6.36
C CYS A 204 -10.15 -14.79 -5.83
N ALA A 205 -11.16 -14.82 -4.96
CA ALA A 205 -11.71 -16.06 -4.43
C ALA A 205 -12.31 -16.97 -5.53
N LYS A 206 -12.94 -16.37 -6.56
CA LYS A 206 -13.42 -17.12 -7.73
C LYS A 206 -12.27 -17.69 -8.56
N LEU A 207 -11.21 -16.90 -8.76
CA LEU A 207 -10.01 -17.35 -9.47
C LEU A 207 -9.35 -18.52 -8.76
N ASP A 208 -9.20 -18.46 -7.43
CA ASP A 208 -8.59 -19.54 -6.65
C ASP A 208 -9.43 -20.82 -6.71
N LYS A 209 -10.75 -20.71 -6.64
CA LYS A 209 -11.67 -21.88 -6.85
C LYS A 209 -11.52 -22.48 -8.24
N LEU A 210 -11.40 -21.65 -9.27
CA LEU A 210 -11.24 -22.14 -10.63
C LEU A 210 -9.87 -22.79 -10.84
N LYS A 211 -8.81 -22.29 -10.23
CA LYS A 211 -7.49 -22.90 -10.23
C LYS A 211 -7.51 -24.29 -9.56
N ALA A 212 -8.09 -24.39 -8.38
CA ALA A 212 -8.23 -25.65 -7.67
C ALA A 212 -9.03 -26.68 -8.51
N ARG A 213 -10.14 -26.24 -9.13
CA ARG A 213 -10.93 -27.11 -10.00
C ARG A 213 -10.17 -27.58 -11.25
N ARG A 214 -9.36 -26.69 -11.82
CA ARG A 214 -8.48 -27.05 -12.95
C ARG A 214 -7.48 -28.14 -12.56
N GLU A 215 -6.83 -28.02 -11.42
CA GLU A 215 -5.87 -29.02 -10.92
C GLU A 215 -6.56 -30.38 -10.68
N GLU A 216 -7.76 -30.36 -10.10
CA GLU A 216 -8.57 -31.58 -9.93
C GLU A 216 -8.90 -32.25 -11.27
N ILE A 217 -9.31 -31.49 -12.28
CA ILE A 217 -9.62 -32.02 -13.62
C ILE A 217 -8.37 -32.57 -14.29
N LEU A 218 -7.22 -31.91 -14.17
CA LEU A 218 -5.96 -32.42 -14.73
C LEU A 218 -5.54 -33.75 -14.07
N GLY A 219 -5.76 -33.90 -12.76
CA GLY A 219 -5.55 -35.17 -12.06
C GLY A 219 -6.46 -36.28 -12.57
N LEU A 220 -7.76 -36.03 -12.72
CA LEU A 220 -8.72 -36.97 -13.26
C LEU A 220 -8.44 -37.34 -14.73
N GLN A 221 -7.95 -36.38 -15.52
CA GLN A 221 -7.55 -36.65 -16.90
C GLN A 221 -6.35 -37.62 -16.97
N ALA A 222 -5.34 -37.39 -16.12
CA ALA A 222 -4.19 -38.31 -16.06
C ALA A 222 -4.60 -39.74 -15.63
N GLU A 223 -5.51 -39.87 -14.68
CA GLU A 223 -6.07 -41.16 -14.26
C GLU A 223 -6.86 -41.82 -15.39
N TYR A 224 -7.71 -41.09 -16.09
CA TYR A 224 -8.46 -41.55 -17.25
C TYR A 224 -7.52 -42.07 -18.36
N ASP A 225 -6.48 -41.31 -18.71
CA ASP A 225 -5.50 -41.70 -19.72
C ASP A 225 -4.75 -42.99 -19.33
N SER A 226 -4.44 -43.14 -18.03
CA SER A 226 -3.85 -44.38 -17.50
C SER A 226 -4.77 -45.59 -17.64
N LEU A 227 -6.05 -45.42 -17.26
CA LEU A 227 -7.05 -46.48 -17.38
C LEU A 227 -7.32 -46.88 -18.84
N LEU A 228 -7.28 -45.92 -19.75
CA LEU A 228 -7.43 -46.15 -21.18
C LEU A 228 -6.26 -46.98 -21.74
N ALA A 229 -5.03 -46.71 -21.33
CA ALA A 229 -3.85 -47.48 -21.69
C ALA A 229 -3.92 -48.93 -21.13
N GLU A 230 -4.41 -49.10 -19.89
CA GLU A 230 -4.64 -50.44 -19.33
C GLU A 230 -5.71 -51.22 -20.10
N GLU A 231 -6.82 -50.57 -20.45
CA GLU A 231 -7.88 -51.17 -21.24
C GLU A 231 -7.35 -51.68 -22.59
N GLU A 232 -6.56 -50.88 -23.30
CA GLU A 232 -5.94 -51.27 -24.57
C GLU A 232 -4.99 -52.44 -24.39
N ALA A 233 -4.20 -52.45 -23.32
CA ALA A 233 -3.30 -53.56 -23.00
C ALA A 233 -4.06 -54.86 -22.72
N TYR A 234 -5.17 -54.80 -21.96
CA TYR A 234 -6.03 -55.96 -21.71
C TYR A 234 -6.74 -56.47 -22.99
N LYS A 235 -7.23 -55.56 -23.84
CA LYS A 235 -7.79 -55.92 -25.16
C LYS A 235 -6.75 -56.63 -26.03
N GLY A 236 -5.50 -56.18 -26.01
CA GLY A 236 -4.39 -56.82 -26.69
C GLY A 236 -4.12 -58.24 -26.20
N LYS A 237 -4.05 -58.46 -24.88
CA LYS A 237 -3.88 -59.78 -24.25
C LYS A 237 -5.04 -60.70 -24.57
N LEU A 238 -6.27 -60.24 -24.43
CA LEU A 238 -7.46 -61.04 -24.74
C LEU A 238 -7.47 -61.51 -26.19
N LYS A 239 -7.08 -60.69 -27.16
CA LYS A 239 -6.97 -61.03 -28.55
C LYS A 239 -5.93 -62.14 -28.82
N LEU A 240 -4.81 -62.09 -28.11
CA LEU A 240 -3.78 -63.13 -28.20
C LEU A 240 -4.28 -64.43 -27.61
N GLU A 241 -4.86 -64.47 -26.43
CA GLU A 241 -5.40 -65.65 -25.77
C GLU A 241 -6.53 -66.30 -26.59
N LEU A 242 -7.43 -65.48 -27.16
CA LEU A 242 -8.47 -66.00 -28.07
C LEU A 242 -7.87 -66.67 -29.32
N LYS A 243 -6.79 -66.14 -29.86
CA LYS A 243 -6.08 -66.72 -30.99
C LYS A 243 -5.42 -68.08 -30.63
N GLU A 244 -4.80 -68.17 -29.45
CA GLU A 244 -4.23 -69.35 -28.91
C GLU A 244 -5.31 -70.44 -28.64
N LEU A 245 -6.42 -70.05 -28.03
CA LEU A 245 -7.54 -70.95 -27.76
C LEU A 245 -8.08 -71.51 -29.03
N LYS A 246 -8.32 -70.68 -30.05
CA LYS A 246 -8.74 -71.20 -31.37
C LYS A 246 -7.77 -72.16 -32.01
N SER A 247 -6.47 -71.93 -31.92
CA SER A 247 -5.44 -72.81 -32.41
C SER A 247 -5.42 -74.17 -31.67
N LEU A 248 -5.70 -74.16 -30.34
CA LEU A 248 -5.82 -75.36 -29.54
C LEU A 248 -7.09 -76.15 -29.86
N GLU A 249 -8.22 -75.53 -30.11
CA GLU A 249 -9.45 -76.12 -30.56
C GLU A 249 -9.28 -76.82 -31.92
N ASP A 250 -8.63 -76.16 -32.88
CA ASP A 250 -8.34 -76.72 -34.18
C ASP A 250 -7.45 -77.97 -34.01
N ARG A 251 -6.40 -77.96 -33.20
CA ARG A 251 -5.53 -79.07 -32.89
C ARG A 251 -6.29 -80.24 -32.21
N LEU A 252 -7.23 -79.88 -31.30
CA LEU A 252 -8.05 -80.90 -30.64
C LEU A 252 -9.00 -81.57 -31.65
N MET A 253 -9.61 -80.84 -32.57
CA MET A 253 -10.43 -81.32 -33.63
C MET A 253 -9.64 -82.33 -34.55
N ASP A 254 -8.44 -81.89 -34.97
CA ASP A 254 -7.56 -82.72 -35.79
C ASP A 254 -7.16 -84.06 -35.09
N THR A 255 -6.80 -83.96 -33.79
CA THR A 255 -6.45 -85.20 -33.02
C THR A 255 -7.65 -86.10 -32.79
N THR A 256 -8.82 -85.56 -32.53
CA THR A 256 -10.05 -86.35 -32.38
C THR A 256 -10.47 -87.01 -33.69
N PHE A 257 -10.31 -86.30 -34.79
CA PHE A 257 -10.56 -86.85 -36.13
C PHE A 257 -9.58 -88.00 -36.48
N LEU A 258 -8.29 -87.84 -36.26
CA LEU A 258 -7.27 -88.85 -36.47
C LEU A 258 -7.50 -90.09 -35.59
N ASN A 259 -7.86 -89.93 -34.33
CA ASN A 259 -8.17 -91.05 -33.44
C ASN A 259 -9.43 -91.79 -33.89
N LYS A 260 -10.49 -91.08 -34.31
CA LYS A 260 -11.69 -91.75 -34.89
C LYS A 260 -11.34 -92.52 -36.19
N LYS A 261 -10.53 -91.89 -37.04
CA LYS A 261 -10.08 -92.53 -38.27
C LYS A 261 -9.29 -93.83 -38.01
N ARG A 262 -8.36 -93.78 -37.02
CA ARG A 262 -7.56 -94.95 -36.60
C ARG A 262 -8.44 -96.07 -36.06
N GLN A 263 -9.42 -95.76 -35.20
CA GLN A 263 -10.40 -96.74 -34.70
C GLN A 263 -11.23 -97.32 -35.83
N TYR A 264 -11.62 -96.54 -36.82
CA TYR A 264 -12.35 -97.02 -38.01
C TYR A 264 -11.48 -97.91 -38.85
N ASP A 265 -10.22 -97.61 -39.11
CA ASP A 265 -9.29 -98.38 -39.89
C ASP A 265 -8.95 -99.74 -39.18
N GLU A 266 -8.80 -99.69 -37.82
CA GLU A 266 -8.61 -100.91 -37.01
C GLU A 266 -9.83 -101.82 -37.06
N ALA A 267 -11.05 -101.23 -36.90
CA ALA A 267 -12.29 -102.00 -36.98
C ALA A 267 -12.51 -102.59 -38.39
N ALA A 268 -12.17 -101.86 -39.46
CA ALA A 268 -12.25 -102.31 -40.84
C ALA A 268 -11.22 -103.48 -41.13
N GLY A 269 -10.03 -103.37 -40.49
CA GLY A 269 -9.01 -104.45 -40.53
C GLY A 269 -9.50 -105.75 -39.90
N LEU A 270 -10.03 -105.62 -38.65
CA LEU A 270 -10.61 -106.77 -37.93
C LEU A 270 -11.78 -107.44 -38.70
N LYS A 271 -12.62 -106.61 -39.30
CA LYS A 271 -13.72 -107.16 -40.15
C LYS A 271 -13.22 -107.95 -41.32
N LYS A 272 -12.15 -107.51 -41.98
CA LYS A 272 -11.52 -108.30 -43.10
C LYS A 272 -10.87 -109.58 -42.64
N GLU A 273 -10.36 -109.63 -41.38
CA GLU A 273 -9.83 -110.84 -40.80
C GLU A 273 -10.90 -111.85 -40.44
N ILE A 274 -12.10 -111.38 -40.02
CA ILE A 274 -13.25 -112.23 -39.70
C ILE A 274 -13.91 -112.81 -40.96
N GLU A 275 -13.80 -112.10 -42.08
CA GLU A 275 -14.37 -112.57 -43.40
C GLU A 275 -13.45 -113.47 -44.19
N LYS A 276 -12.25 -113.79 -43.69
CA LYS A 276 -11.36 -114.81 -44.20
C LYS A 276 -11.50 -116.13 -43.44
#